data_21d5bd89db33d7718845fbcd5f6b93e3
#
_entry.id   21d5bd89db33d7718845fbcd5f6b93e3
#
_cell.length_a   1.000
_cell.length_b   1.000
_cell.length_c   1.000
_cell.angle_alpha   90.00
_cell.angle_beta   90.00
_cell.angle_gamma   90.00
#
_symmetry.space_group_name_H-M   'P 1'
#
loop_
_entity.id
_entity.type
_entity.pdbx_description
1 polymer ?
#
loop_
_entity_poly.entity_id
_entity_poly.type
_entity_poly.pdbx_seq_one_letter_code
_entity_poly.pdbx_strand_id
1 'polypeptide(L)'
;GPKGKAACWMLGRHGAALHGNAGALAMIRHHRLLYADLADPLALLRADRAEPTALQRFWTYAGQGGDALEGGSADPYSQLMSASQAAVSHEILAAYDFARHDSLLDVGGGHGAFLAAVGEVAPQLRLGLFDLPEVVAGVPESLDAERHPGSFLTDDIPSGYDCISLVRILHDHDDGPALHILKNIRAALAPGKTLLIGEPLAETPGAEAMGGAYFGMYLWAMGSGRPRSAQEIRAMLADAGFSGSRRVPTRQPLIASVIVAHA
;
A
#
# COMPACT_ATOMS: atom_id res chain seq x y z
N GLY A 1 1.38 29.59 -54.14
CA GLY A 1 2.29 28.85 -53.32
C GLY A 1 1.56 27.77 -52.52
N PRO A 2 2.11 26.58 -52.30
CA PRO A 2 1.40 25.51 -51.58
C PRO A 2 1.14 25.97 -50.15
N LYS A 3 -0.12 25.90 -49.72
CA LYS A 3 -0.54 26.14 -48.34
C LYS A 3 0.19 25.11 -47.48
N GLY A 4 1.11 25.55 -46.62
CA GLY A 4 1.82 24.71 -45.69
C GLY A 4 0.82 23.89 -44.84
N LYS A 5 0.95 22.58 -44.86
CA LYS A 5 0.19 21.70 -43.93
C LYS A 5 0.55 22.13 -42.51
N ALA A 6 -0.45 22.50 -41.74
CA ALA A 6 -0.25 22.74 -40.32
C ALA A 6 0.38 21.48 -39.69
N ALA A 7 1.49 21.64 -38.96
CA ALA A 7 2.10 20.55 -38.24
C ALA A 7 1.11 20.08 -37.13
N CYS A 8 0.73 18.81 -37.19
CA CYS A 8 -0.12 18.20 -36.16
C CYS A 8 0.79 17.45 -35.18
N TRP A 9 0.70 17.75 -33.89
CA TRP A 9 1.38 17.03 -32.83
C TRP A 9 0.46 15.96 -32.27
N MET A 10 1.00 14.78 -32.08
CA MET A 10 0.30 13.65 -31.44
C MET A 10 1.11 13.15 -30.25
N LEU A 11 0.41 12.63 -29.25
CA LEU A 11 1.06 11.96 -28.14
C LEU A 11 1.74 10.68 -28.65
N GLY A 12 2.99 10.48 -28.27
CA GLY A 12 3.68 9.21 -28.46
C GLY A 12 3.08 8.13 -27.53
N ARG A 13 3.51 6.87 -27.72
CA ARG A 13 2.98 5.71 -26.97
C ARG A 13 2.92 5.94 -25.47
N HIS A 14 3.98 6.46 -24.85
CA HIS A 14 4.03 6.71 -23.40
C HIS A 14 3.13 7.87 -22.97
N GLY A 15 3.09 8.95 -23.74
CA GLY A 15 2.19 10.07 -23.46
C GLY A 15 0.71 9.66 -23.58
N ALA A 16 0.38 8.83 -24.57
CA ALA A 16 -0.97 8.27 -24.71
C ALA A 16 -1.35 7.36 -23.54
N ALA A 17 -0.43 6.53 -23.03
CA ALA A 17 -0.66 5.68 -21.87
C ALA A 17 -0.85 6.46 -20.57
N LEU A 18 -0.24 7.64 -20.45
CA LEU A 18 -0.41 8.53 -19.29
C LEU A 18 -1.68 9.38 -19.38
N HIS A 19 -2.18 9.61 -20.61
CA HIS A 19 -3.39 10.40 -20.81
C HIS A 19 -4.61 9.68 -20.20
N GLY A 20 -5.25 10.34 -19.23
CA GLY A 20 -6.37 9.77 -18.51
C GLY A 20 -5.99 8.84 -17.34
N ASN A 21 -4.69 8.56 -17.11
CA ASN A 21 -4.22 7.79 -15.96
C ASN A 21 -3.86 8.74 -14.80
N ALA A 22 -4.89 9.13 -14.02
CA ALA A 22 -4.73 10.06 -12.91
C ALA A 22 -3.76 9.54 -11.84
N GLY A 23 -3.76 8.21 -11.58
CA GLY A 23 -2.87 7.58 -10.61
C GLY A 23 -1.40 7.70 -10.99
N ALA A 24 -1.06 7.38 -12.25
CA ALA A 24 0.30 7.53 -12.74
C ALA A 24 0.75 8.99 -12.71
N LEU A 25 -0.12 9.93 -13.10
CA LEU A 25 0.19 11.36 -13.07
C LEU A 25 0.39 11.88 -11.64
N ALA A 26 -0.43 11.44 -10.67
CA ALA A 26 -0.26 11.80 -9.27
C ALA A 26 1.08 11.27 -8.72
N MET A 27 1.43 10.02 -9.04
CA MET A 27 2.71 9.42 -8.64
C MET A 27 3.90 10.16 -9.26
N ILE A 28 3.86 10.50 -10.56
CA ILE A 28 4.91 11.28 -11.22
C ILE A 28 5.10 12.64 -10.53
N ARG A 29 4.02 13.33 -10.17
CA ARG A 29 4.11 14.61 -9.44
C ARG A 29 4.69 14.45 -8.05
N HIS A 30 4.31 13.40 -7.35
CA HIS A 30 4.83 13.06 -6.01
C HIS A 30 6.34 12.79 -6.03
N HIS A 31 6.87 12.15 -7.07
CA HIS A 31 8.28 11.80 -7.19
C HIS A 31 9.25 13.00 -7.18
N ARG A 32 8.76 14.21 -7.42
CA ARG A 32 9.59 15.42 -7.26
C ARG A 32 10.18 15.54 -5.84
N LEU A 33 9.49 15.01 -4.82
CA LEU A 33 9.97 14.99 -3.43
C LEU A 33 11.17 14.06 -3.29
N LEU A 34 11.05 12.83 -3.81
CA LEU A 34 12.15 11.89 -3.84
C LEU A 34 13.35 12.43 -4.63
N TYR A 35 13.14 13.04 -5.80
CA TYR A 35 14.22 13.61 -6.58
C TYR A 35 14.90 14.80 -5.90
N ALA A 36 14.17 15.57 -5.10
CA ALA A 36 14.76 16.63 -4.28
C ALA A 36 15.67 16.02 -3.19
N ASP A 37 15.24 14.94 -2.53
CA ASP A 37 16.03 14.25 -1.52
C ASP A 37 17.25 13.53 -2.13
N LEU A 38 17.13 13.01 -3.35
CA LEU A 38 18.22 12.37 -4.10
C LEU A 38 19.23 13.35 -4.71
N ALA A 39 18.98 14.66 -4.66
CA ALA A 39 19.91 15.66 -5.18
C ALA A 39 21.25 15.66 -4.41
N ASP A 40 21.23 15.27 -3.13
CA ASP A 40 22.44 14.97 -2.36
C ASP A 40 22.34 13.54 -1.77
N PRO A 41 22.76 12.52 -2.52
CA PRO A 41 22.63 11.13 -2.09
C PRO A 41 23.52 10.80 -0.88
N LEU A 42 24.62 11.53 -0.67
CA LEU A 42 25.46 11.31 0.50
C LEU A 42 24.77 11.80 1.78
N ALA A 43 24.14 12.97 1.74
CA ALA A 43 23.33 13.46 2.85
C ALA A 43 22.14 12.52 3.11
N LEU A 44 21.48 12.03 2.06
CA LEU A 44 20.35 11.11 2.18
C LEU A 44 20.74 9.78 2.85
N LEU A 45 21.91 9.22 2.51
CA LEU A 45 22.34 7.92 3.03
C LEU A 45 22.88 7.97 4.47
N ARG A 46 23.14 9.15 5.03
CA ARG A 46 23.58 9.28 6.43
C ARG A 46 22.43 8.98 7.38
N ALA A 47 22.68 8.09 8.36
CA ALA A 47 21.70 7.73 9.38
C ALA A 47 21.50 8.86 10.42
N ASP A 48 22.51 9.74 10.60
CA ASP A 48 22.55 10.85 11.55
C ASP A 48 22.08 12.19 10.96
N ARG A 49 21.14 12.16 10.02
CA ARG A 49 20.58 13.37 9.42
C ARG A 49 19.97 14.29 10.47
N ALA A 50 20.40 15.55 10.48
CA ALA A 50 19.86 16.57 11.38
C ALA A 50 18.43 16.99 11.02
N GLU A 51 18.09 16.93 9.72
CA GLU A 51 16.78 17.38 9.19
C GLU A 51 16.05 16.24 8.49
N PRO A 52 14.74 16.17 8.66
CA PRO A 52 13.92 15.22 7.92
C PRO A 52 13.94 15.52 6.41
N THR A 53 13.85 14.49 5.59
CA THR A 53 13.76 14.60 4.13
C THR A 53 12.44 15.27 3.69
N ALA A 54 12.34 15.70 2.44
CA ALA A 54 11.09 16.21 1.88
C ALA A 54 10.01 15.12 1.86
N LEU A 55 10.42 13.88 1.56
CA LEU A 55 9.52 12.73 1.56
C LEU A 55 9.04 12.38 2.98
N GLN A 56 9.95 12.37 3.96
CA GLN A 56 9.60 12.12 5.36
C GLN A 56 8.62 13.16 5.91
N ARG A 57 8.84 14.44 5.63
CA ARG A 57 7.89 15.50 6.01
C ARG A 57 6.50 15.29 5.41
N PHE A 58 6.44 14.89 4.15
CA PHE A 58 5.17 14.58 3.48
C PHE A 58 4.42 13.43 4.17
N TRP A 59 5.11 12.35 4.49
CA TRP A 59 4.50 11.18 5.14
C TRP A 59 4.16 11.42 6.62
N THR A 60 4.99 12.15 7.37
CA THR A 60 4.70 12.53 8.76
C THR A 60 3.44 13.39 8.85
N TYR A 61 3.31 14.32 7.91
CA TYR A 61 2.12 15.17 7.80
C TYR A 61 0.86 14.34 7.50
N ALA A 62 0.97 13.38 6.61
CA ALA A 62 -0.11 12.46 6.25
C ALA A 62 -0.56 11.58 7.43
N GLY A 63 0.39 11.13 8.29
CA GLY A 63 0.12 10.31 9.47
C GLY A 63 -0.48 11.08 10.66
N GLN A 64 -0.46 12.42 10.63
CA GLN A 64 -1.01 13.26 11.69
C GLN A 64 -2.44 13.78 11.40
N GLY A 65 -3.13 13.21 10.41
CA GLY A 65 -4.46 13.67 9.99
C GLY A 65 -4.39 15.02 9.28
N GLY A 66 -4.44 15.01 7.97
CA GLY A 66 -4.18 16.17 7.09
C GLY A 66 -5.11 17.38 7.19
N ASP A 67 -5.58 17.75 8.38
CA ASP A 67 -6.53 18.86 8.62
C ASP A 67 -5.90 20.27 8.62
N ALA A 68 -4.62 20.41 8.28
CA ALA A 68 -3.91 21.69 8.45
C ALA A 68 -3.67 22.48 7.16
N LEU A 69 -4.43 22.27 6.08
CA LEU A 69 -4.46 23.21 4.97
C LEU A 69 -5.86 23.77 4.79
N GLU A 70 -6.07 24.97 5.33
CA GLU A 70 -7.16 25.86 4.94
C GLU A 70 -7.10 26.12 3.44
N GLY A 71 -8.02 25.51 2.69
CA GLY A 71 -8.16 25.77 1.25
C GLY A 71 -8.61 24.57 0.45
N GLY A 72 -9.85 24.28 0.44
CA GLY A 72 -10.79 23.66 -0.50
C GLY A 72 -10.33 22.79 -1.68
N SER A 73 -9.11 22.28 -1.73
CA SER A 73 -8.68 21.27 -2.71
C SER A 73 -8.34 19.99 -1.97
N ALA A 74 -8.86 18.86 -2.44
CA ALA A 74 -8.56 17.54 -1.90
C ALA A 74 -7.05 17.41 -1.71
N ASP A 75 -6.63 17.05 -0.49
CA ASP A 75 -5.24 16.92 -0.08
C ASP A 75 -4.44 16.08 -1.09
N PRO A 76 -3.27 16.56 -1.55
CA PRO A 76 -2.40 15.82 -2.49
C PRO A 76 -2.08 14.39 -2.05
N TYR A 77 -2.03 14.14 -0.75
CA TYR A 77 -1.85 12.82 -0.18
C TYR A 77 -3.07 11.92 -0.45
N SER A 78 -4.27 12.37 -0.11
CA SER A 78 -5.52 11.60 -0.33
C SER A 78 -5.73 11.31 -1.81
N GLN A 79 -5.39 12.25 -2.70
CA GLN A 79 -5.42 12.03 -4.15
C GLN A 79 -4.41 10.97 -4.59
N LEU A 80 -3.16 11.02 -4.08
CA LEU A 80 -2.12 10.04 -4.39
C LEU A 80 -2.52 8.65 -3.91
N MET A 81 -2.98 8.53 -2.66
CA MET A 81 -3.40 7.26 -2.07
C MET A 81 -4.59 6.66 -2.83
N SER A 82 -5.65 7.43 -3.02
CA SER A 82 -6.83 6.97 -3.75
C SER A 82 -6.50 6.52 -5.18
N ALA A 83 -5.72 7.32 -5.91
CA ALA A 83 -5.38 7.03 -7.30
C ALA A 83 -4.43 5.82 -7.44
N SER A 84 -3.47 5.65 -6.52
CA SER A 84 -2.54 4.50 -6.53
C SER A 84 -3.20 3.23 -6.00
N GLN A 85 -4.14 3.35 -5.06
CA GLN A 85 -4.82 2.20 -4.45
C GLN A 85 -5.68 1.44 -5.46
N ALA A 86 -6.31 2.11 -6.42
CA ALA A 86 -7.12 1.46 -7.44
C ALA A 86 -6.33 0.43 -8.27
N ALA A 87 -5.08 0.75 -8.64
CA ALA A 87 -4.22 -0.19 -9.38
C ALA A 87 -3.81 -1.39 -8.51
N VAL A 88 -3.49 -1.16 -7.23
CA VAL A 88 -3.13 -2.21 -6.27
C VAL A 88 -4.32 -3.13 -6.02
N SER A 89 -5.50 -2.58 -5.76
CA SER A 89 -6.74 -3.34 -5.55
C SER A 89 -7.06 -4.21 -6.77
N HIS A 90 -6.94 -3.65 -7.99
CA HIS A 90 -7.17 -4.40 -9.23
C HIS A 90 -6.26 -5.63 -9.36
N GLU A 91 -4.96 -5.48 -9.06
CA GLU A 91 -4.01 -6.61 -9.13
C GLU A 91 -4.33 -7.69 -8.08
N ILE A 92 -4.69 -7.29 -6.86
CA ILE A 92 -5.02 -8.22 -5.77
C ILE A 92 -6.33 -8.97 -6.10
N LEU A 93 -7.39 -8.26 -6.51
CA LEU A 93 -8.68 -8.83 -6.85
C LEU A 93 -8.61 -9.76 -8.08
N ALA A 94 -7.74 -9.45 -9.05
CA ALA A 94 -7.51 -10.32 -10.20
C ALA A 94 -6.74 -11.59 -9.84
N ALA A 95 -5.97 -11.59 -8.75
CA ALA A 95 -5.13 -12.71 -8.32
C ALA A 95 -5.78 -13.59 -7.26
N TYR A 96 -6.70 -13.07 -6.47
CA TYR A 96 -7.28 -13.77 -5.33
C TYR A 96 -8.80 -13.65 -5.27
N ASP A 97 -9.46 -14.79 -5.10
CA ASP A 97 -10.92 -14.89 -4.99
C ASP A 97 -11.33 -14.72 -3.51
N PHE A 98 -11.88 -13.56 -3.18
CA PHE A 98 -12.39 -13.24 -1.85
C PHE A 98 -13.75 -13.89 -1.55
N ALA A 99 -14.51 -14.31 -2.57
CA ALA A 99 -15.82 -14.95 -2.38
C ALA A 99 -15.77 -16.31 -1.66
N ARG A 100 -14.55 -16.83 -1.46
CA ARG A 100 -14.30 -18.06 -0.67
C ARG A 100 -14.31 -17.85 0.84
N HIS A 101 -14.48 -16.62 1.30
CA HIS A 101 -14.53 -16.24 2.71
C HIS A 101 -15.92 -15.75 3.09
N ASP A 102 -16.24 -15.79 4.38
CA ASP A 102 -17.47 -15.23 4.94
C ASP A 102 -17.22 -13.81 5.48
N SER A 103 -15.97 -13.47 5.80
CA SER A 103 -15.60 -12.17 6.35
C SER A 103 -14.16 -11.77 6.04
N LEU A 104 -13.93 -10.46 5.93
CA LEU A 104 -12.63 -9.84 5.69
C LEU A 104 -12.41 -8.66 6.63
N LEU A 105 -11.29 -8.64 7.35
CA LEU A 105 -10.80 -7.47 8.07
C LEU A 105 -9.60 -6.90 7.33
N ASP A 106 -9.66 -5.63 6.94
CA ASP A 106 -8.52 -4.90 6.35
C ASP A 106 -7.79 -4.13 7.45
N VAL A 107 -6.57 -4.54 7.74
CA VAL A 107 -5.73 -3.94 8.79
C VAL A 107 -4.81 -2.89 8.19
N GLY A 108 -4.93 -1.65 8.68
CA GLY A 108 -4.33 -0.48 8.05
C GLY A 108 -5.04 -0.10 6.76
N GLY A 109 -6.37 -0.27 6.72
CA GLY A 109 -7.19 -0.12 5.51
C GLY A 109 -7.42 1.33 5.05
N GLY A 110 -6.89 2.32 5.78
CA GLY A 110 -7.07 3.73 5.46
C GLY A 110 -8.55 4.13 5.43
N HIS A 111 -8.96 4.85 4.41
CA HIS A 111 -10.37 5.22 4.22
C HIS A 111 -11.21 4.13 3.54
N GLY A 112 -10.73 2.88 3.49
CA GLY A 112 -11.49 1.72 3.03
C GLY A 112 -11.57 1.54 1.52
N ALA A 113 -10.69 2.17 0.73
CA ALA A 113 -10.71 2.06 -0.73
C ALA A 113 -10.53 0.61 -1.23
N PHE A 114 -9.71 -0.20 -0.56
CA PHE A 114 -9.57 -1.62 -0.87
C PHE A 114 -10.83 -2.40 -0.53
N LEU A 115 -11.40 -2.18 0.66
CA LEU A 115 -12.65 -2.83 1.07
C LEU A 115 -13.82 -2.50 0.15
N ALA A 116 -13.93 -1.25 -0.31
CA ALA A 116 -14.95 -0.85 -1.28
C ALA A 116 -14.81 -1.68 -2.57
N ALA A 117 -13.60 -1.83 -3.10
CA ALA A 117 -13.35 -2.64 -4.29
C ALA A 117 -13.62 -4.14 -4.05
N VAL A 118 -13.34 -4.67 -2.86
CA VAL A 118 -13.72 -6.06 -2.49
C VAL A 118 -15.23 -6.21 -2.42
N GLY A 119 -15.94 -5.26 -1.80
CA GLY A 119 -17.41 -5.29 -1.68
C GLY A 119 -18.13 -5.30 -3.03
N GLU A 120 -17.57 -4.66 -4.06
CA GLU A 120 -18.09 -4.70 -5.42
C GLU A 120 -18.05 -6.10 -6.06
N VAL A 121 -17.00 -6.89 -5.78
CA VAL A 121 -16.80 -8.23 -6.38
C VAL A 121 -17.28 -9.37 -5.49
N ALA A 122 -17.40 -9.14 -4.19
CA ALA A 122 -17.83 -10.12 -3.20
C ALA A 122 -18.83 -9.51 -2.18
N PRO A 123 -20.02 -9.08 -2.63
CA PRO A 123 -20.99 -8.32 -1.82
C PRO A 123 -21.57 -9.11 -0.63
N GLN A 124 -21.37 -10.42 -0.57
CA GLN A 124 -21.79 -11.27 0.53
C GLN A 124 -20.85 -11.23 1.74
N LEU A 125 -19.62 -10.67 1.59
CA LEU A 125 -18.65 -10.62 2.66
C LEU A 125 -19.06 -9.65 3.76
N ARG A 126 -18.96 -10.06 5.01
CA ARG A 126 -18.90 -9.15 6.15
C ARG A 126 -17.54 -8.46 6.15
N LEU A 127 -17.55 -7.16 5.95
CA LEU A 127 -16.33 -6.35 5.88
C LEU A 127 -16.06 -5.66 7.21
N GLY A 128 -14.78 -5.58 7.57
CA GLY A 128 -14.28 -4.82 8.71
C GLY A 128 -13.03 -4.02 8.33
N LEU A 129 -12.89 -2.86 8.93
CA LEU A 129 -11.74 -1.97 8.77
C LEU A 129 -11.13 -1.70 10.15
N PHE A 130 -9.83 -1.91 10.27
CA PHE A 130 -9.06 -1.59 11.47
C PHE A 130 -7.95 -0.61 11.12
N ASP A 131 -8.00 0.57 11.72
CA ASP A 131 -7.01 1.64 11.52
C ASP A 131 -7.05 2.61 12.71
N LEU A 132 -6.13 3.57 12.74
CA LEU A 132 -6.07 4.61 13.77
C LEU A 132 -7.43 5.33 13.92
N PRO A 133 -7.81 5.75 15.14
CA PRO A 133 -9.11 6.36 15.40
C PRO A 133 -9.46 7.54 14.49
N GLU A 134 -8.48 8.40 14.21
CA GLU A 134 -8.64 9.56 13.32
C GLU A 134 -8.84 9.16 11.85
N VAL A 135 -8.23 8.05 11.41
CA VAL A 135 -8.41 7.51 10.06
C VAL A 135 -9.78 6.88 9.92
N VAL A 136 -10.20 6.08 10.92
CA VAL A 136 -11.51 5.43 10.96
C VAL A 136 -12.64 6.46 10.95
N ALA A 137 -12.46 7.58 11.65
CA ALA A 137 -13.43 8.68 11.66
C ALA A 137 -13.66 9.31 10.27
N GLY A 138 -12.66 9.23 9.37
CA GLY A 138 -12.73 9.72 7.99
C GLY A 138 -13.29 8.72 6.98
N VAL A 139 -13.62 7.48 7.38
CA VAL A 139 -14.18 6.46 6.49
C VAL A 139 -15.57 6.86 6.02
N PRO A 140 -15.84 6.88 4.69
CA PRO A 140 -17.14 7.26 4.16
C PRO A 140 -18.29 6.41 4.73
N GLU A 141 -19.42 7.04 5.08
CA GLU A 141 -20.61 6.32 5.57
C GLU A 141 -21.18 5.33 4.55
N SER A 142 -20.92 5.58 3.25
CA SER A 142 -21.33 4.69 2.16
C SER A 142 -20.60 3.35 2.13
N LEU A 143 -19.47 3.21 2.84
CA LEU A 143 -18.78 1.93 2.99
C LEU A 143 -19.48 1.10 4.07
N ASP A 144 -20.13 0.02 3.66
CA ASP A 144 -20.75 -0.96 4.56
C ASP A 144 -19.67 -1.88 5.15
N ALA A 145 -19.01 -1.41 6.21
CA ALA A 145 -17.97 -2.14 6.92
C ALA A 145 -18.01 -1.81 8.42
N GLU A 146 -17.76 -2.81 9.25
CA GLU A 146 -17.54 -2.61 10.68
C GLU A 146 -16.27 -1.79 10.89
N ARG A 147 -16.34 -0.77 11.75
CA ARG A 147 -15.25 0.15 12.03
C ARG A 147 -14.61 -0.17 13.37
N HIS A 148 -13.33 -0.52 13.34
CA HIS A 148 -12.54 -0.86 14.51
C HIS A 148 -11.40 0.16 14.66
N PRO A 149 -11.54 1.17 15.53
CA PRO A 149 -10.43 2.10 15.78
C PRO A 149 -9.37 1.45 16.67
N GLY A 150 -8.10 1.57 16.29
CA GLY A 150 -6.96 1.05 17.05
C GLY A 150 -5.66 1.06 16.25
N SER A 151 -4.57 0.84 16.93
CA SER A 151 -3.23 0.74 16.34
C SER A 151 -2.77 -0.71 16.27
N PHE A 152 -2.45 -1.21 15.09
CA PHE A 152 -1.91 -2.57 14.91
C PHE A 152 -0.54 -2.78 15.59
N LEU A 153 0.10 -1.70 16.09
CA LEU A 153 1.35 -1.78 16.87
C LEU A 153 1.14 -1.90 18.37
N THR A 154 0.01 -1.43 18.90
CA THR A 154 -0.21 -1.37 20.36
C THR A 154 -1.48 -2.03 20.84
N ASP A 155 -2.46 -2.19 19.94
CA ASP A 155 -3.77 -2.71 20.31
C ASP A 155 -3.99 -4.11 19.72
N ASP A 156 -4.91 -4.86 20.31
CA ASP A 156 -5.30 -6.18 19.82
C ASP A 156 -6.07 -6.05 18.49
N ILE A 157 -5.71 -6.87 17.51
CA ILE A 157 -6.44 -6.96 16.25
C ILE A 157 -7.80 -7.64 16.49
N PRO A 158 -8.92 -7.08 15.95
CA PRO A 158 -10.24 -7.71 16.08
C PRO A 158 -10.27 -9.14 15.55
N SER A 159 -10.76 -10.06 16.38
CA SER A 159 -10.90 -11.48 16.02
C SER A 159 -12.26 -11.78 15.38
N GLY A 160 -12.43 -13.04 14.90
CA GLY A 160 -13.71 -13.49 14.32
C GLY A 160 -13.86 -13.23 12.83
N TYR A 161 -12.78 -12.91 12.14
CA TYR A 161 -12.72 -12.80 10.69
C TYR A 161 -12.06 -14.04 10.07
N ASP A 162 -12.54 -14.43 8.88
CA ASP A 162 -12.01 -15.57 8.14
C ASP A 162 -10.76 -15.24 7.35
N CYS A 163 -10.67 -13.99 6.93
CA CYS A 163 -9.54 -13.42 6.22
C CYS A 163 -9.15 -12.11 6.84
N ILE A 164 -7.84 -11.86 6.95
CA ILE A 164 -7.29 -10.56 7.27
C ILE A 164 -6.44 -10.13 6.08
N SER A 165 -6.52 -8.87 5.65
CA SER A 165 -5.65 -8.28 4.64
C SER A 165 -4.68 -7.27 5.25
N LEU A 166 -3.47 -7.26 4.71
CA LEU A 166 -2.44 -6.23 4.87
C LEU A 166 -2.07 -5.72 3.49
N VAL A 167 -2.56 -4.55 3.12
CA VAL A 167 -2.32 -3.98 1.79
C VAL A 167 -1.42 -2.75 1.91
N ARG A 168 -0.17 -2.88 1.44
CA ARG A 168 0.85 -1.82 1.49
C ARG A 168 1.18 -1.39 2.92
N ILE A 169 1.35 -2.33 3.83
CA ILE A 169 1.62 -2.07 5.25
C ILE A 169 3.04 -2.50 5.65
N LEU A 170 3.43 -3.75 5.36
CA LEU A 170 4.67 -4.28 5.93
C LEU A 170 5.92 -3.55 5.46
N HIS A 171 5.94 -3.10 4.19
CA HIS A 171 7.10 -2.42 3.63
C HIS A 171 7.39 -1.06 4.28
N ASP A 172 6.40 -0.42 4.90
CA ASP A 172 6.55 0.87 5.58
C ASP A 172 7.19 0.74 6.97
N HIS A 173 7.35 -0.48 7.46
CA HIS A 173 7.87 -0.78 8.79
C HIS A 173 9.20 -1.54 8.74
N ASP A 174 10.09 -1.23 9.68
CA ASP A 174 11.31 -2.00 9.92
C ASP A 174 10.97 -3.42 10.38
N ASP A 175 11.96 -4.34 10.37
CA ASP A 175 11.72 -5.77 10.60
C ASP A 175 11.08 -6.09 11.95
N GLY A 176 11.46 -5.38 13.02
CA GLY A 176 10.89 -5.57 14.35
C GLY A 176 9.39 -5.27 14.40
N PRO A 177 8.96 -4.04 14.07
CA PRO A 177 7.54 -3.69 13.97
C PRO A 177 6.76 -4.57 12.97
N ALA A 178 7.32 -4.86 11.79
CA ALA A 178 6.68 -5.72 10.80
C ALA A 178 6.41 -7.13 11.34
N LEU A 179 7.38 -7.74 12.03
CA LEU A 179 7.19 -9.05 12.68
C LEU A 179 6.17 -8.96 13.83
N HIS A 180 6.14 -7.86 14.57
CA HIS A 180 5.15 -7.64 15.63
C HIS A 180 3.72 -7.59 15.06
N ILE A 181 3.49 -6.84 13.98
CA ILE A 181 2.21 -6.80 13.26
C ILE A 181 1.77 -8.20 12.84
N LEU A 182 2.67 -8.99 12.25
CA LEU A 182 2.35 -10.35 11.82
C LEU A 182 1.96 -11.26 13.00
N LYS A 183 2.63 -11.14 14.16
CA LYS A 183 2.30 -11.88 15.38
C LYS A 183 0.92 -11.49 15.95
N ASN A 184 0.60 -10.19 15.96
CA ASN A 184 -0.71 -9.70 16.40
C ASN A 184 -1.83 -10.23 15.51
N ILE A 185 -1.63 -10.20 14.20
CA ILE A 185 -2.60 -10.77 13.24
C ILE A 185 -2.72 -12.28 13.43
N ARG A 186 -1.60 -12.98 13.63
CA ARG A 186 -1.63 -14.44 13.89
C ARG A 186 -2.45 -14.78 15.15
N ALA A 187 -2.35 -13.97 16.19
CA ALA A 187 -3.11 -14.14 17.42
C ALA A 187 -4.63 -13.93 17.22
N ALA A 188 -5.02 -13.01 16.33
CA ALA A 188 -6.42 -12.72 16.01
C ALA A 188 -7.08 -13.75 15.10
N LEU A 189 -6.28 -14.48 14.30
CA LEU A 189 -6.79 -15.49 13.36
C LEU A 189 -6.96 -16.86 14.01
N ALA A 190 -8.14 -17.44 13.88
CA ALA A 190 -8.38 -18.82 14.26
C ALA A 190 -7.57 -19.79 13.35
N PRO A 191 -7.26 -21.01 13.83
CA PRO A 191 -6.52 -22.00 13.05
C PRO A 191 -7.13 -22.25 11.67
N GLY A 192 -6.27 -22.27 10.65
CA GLY A 192 -6.67 -22.47 9.24
C GLY A 192 -7.24 -21.25 8.53
N LYS A 193 -7.46 -20.14 9.23
CA LYS A 193 -7.91 -18.87 8.62
C LYS A 193 -6.76 -18.19 7.87
N THR A 194 -7.10 -17.20 7.05
CA THR A 194 -6.20 -16.67 6.01
C THR A 194 -5.70 -15.28 6.35
N LEU A 195 -4.39 -15.04 6.17
CA LEU A 195 -3.80 -13.73 6.00
C LEU A 195 -3.43 -13.54 4.53
N LEU A 196 -3.85 -12.42 3.95
CA LEU A 196 -3.44 -11.95 2.63
C LEU A 196 -2.56 -10.70 2.77
N ILE A 197 -1.38 -10.73 2.19
CA ILE A 197 -0.47 -9.59 2.09
C ILE A 197 -0.40 -9.15 0.64
N GLY A 198 -0.67 -7.88 0.36
CA GLY A 198 -0.64 -7.29 -0.97
C GLY A 198 0.26 -6.07 -1.02
N GLU A 199 1.48 -6.21 -1.59
CA GLU A 199 2.43 -5.08 -1.71
C GLU A 199 3.48 -5.33 -2.81
N PRO A 200 4.20 -4.29 -3.28
CA PRO A 200 5.36 -4.47 -4.15
C PRO A 200 6.48 -5.20 -3.40
N LEU A 201 7.11 -6.17 -4.06
CA LEU A 201 8.18 -6.97 -3.46
C LEU A 201 9.54 -6.65 -4.09
N ALA A 202 10.59 -6.72 -3.28
CA ALA A 202 11.97 -6.84 -3.77
C ALA A 202 12.13 -8.13 -4.60
N GLU A 203 13.19 -8.19 -5.39
CA GLU A 203 13.52 -9.36 -6.21
C GLU A 203 12.40 -9.80 -7.16
N THR A 204 11.56 -8.84 -7.60
CA THR A 204 10.55 -9.12 -8.61
C THR A 204 11.21 -9.41 -9.94
N PRO A 205 11.04 -10.62 -10.55
CA PRO A 205 11.74 -11.02 -11.76
C PRO A 205 11.54 -10.04 -12.91
N GLY A 206 12.66 -9.59 -13.51
CA GLY A 206 12.69 -8.60 -14.57
C GLY A 206 12.51 -7.15 -14.13
N ALA A 207 12.44 -6.90 -12.82
CA ALA A 207 12.26 -5.59 -12.23
C ALA A 207 12.98 -5.44 -10.88
N GLU A 208 14.06 -6.18 -10.68
CA GLU A 208 14.83 -6.25 -9.44
C GLU A 208 15.32 -4.87 -8.99
N ALA A 209 15.80 -4.06 -9.95
CA ALA A 209 16.28 -2.71 -9.68
C ALA A 209 15.14 -1.79 -9.19
N MET A 210 13.92 -1.98 -9.70
CA MET A 210 12.76 -1.19 -9.28
C MET A 210 12.26 -1.62 -7.90
N GLY A 211 12.08 -2.92 -7.68
CA GLY A 211 11.59 -3.47 -6.42
C GLY A 211 12.58 -3.33 -5.28
N GLY A 212 13.87 -3.48 -5.55
CA GLY A 212 14.94 -3.41 -4.54
C GLY A 212 15.54 -2.01 -4.40
N ALA A 213 16.27 -1.54 -5.41
CA ALA A 213 17.08 -0.33 -5.29
C ALA A 213 16.23 0.94 -5.28
N TYR A 214 15.34 1.12 -6.27
CA TYR A 214 14.53 2.34 -6.35
C TYR A 214 13.55 2.44 -5.18
N PHE A 215 12.78 1.39 -4.90
CA PHE A 215 11.81 1.40 -3.81
C PHE A 215 12.50 1.42 -2.44
N GLY A 216 13.69 0.79 -2.32
CA GLY A 216 14.54 0.89 -1.13
C GLY A 216 14.99 2.31 -0.85
N MET A 217 15.43 3.07 -1.86
CA MET A 217 15.77 4.49 -1.71
C MET A 217 14.56 5.36 -1.36
N TYR A 218 13.39 5.02 -1.88
CA TYR A 218 12.15 5.70 -1.54
C TYR A 218 11.81 5.52 -0.04
N LEU A 219 11.81 4.28 0.47
CA LEU A 219 11.52 3.98 1.87
C LEU A 219 12.62 4.55 2.81
N TRP A 220 13.89 4.49 2.39
CA TRP A 220 14.98 5.14 3.11
C TRP A 220 14.77 6.66 3.24
N ALA A 221 14.33 7.32 2.18
CA ALA A 221 13.99 8.74 2.21
C ALA A 221 12.73 9.01 3.05
N MET A 222 11.79 8.08 3.10
CA MET A 222 10.59 8.14 3.94
C MET A 222 10.93 8.02 5.44
N GLY A 223 12.05 7.35 5.78
CA GLY A 223 12.60 7.30 7.13
C GLY A 223 12.33 6.00 7.89
N SER A 224 11.57 5.07 7.33
CA SER A 224 11.32 3.75 7.91
C SER A 224 10.97 2.73 6.83
N GLY A 225 11.10 1.47 7.18
CA GLY A 225 10.74 0.35 6.33
C GLY A 225 11.79 -0.01 5.28
N ARG A 226 11.50 -1.08 4.58
CA ARG A 226 12.32 -1.57 3.46
C ARG A 226 11.51 -2.48 2.54
N PRO A 227 11.87 -2.58 1.25
CA PRO A 227 11.30 -3.61 0.39
C PRO A 227 11.78 -5.00 0.86
N ARG A 228 10.88 -5.98 0.83
CA ARG A 228 11.19 -7.37 1.16
C ARG A 228 10.89 -8.28 -0.02
N SER A 229 11.71 -9.31 -0.16
CA SER A 229 11.42 -10.38 -1.11
C SER A 229 10.29 -11.30 -0.59
N ALA A 230 9.69 -12.05 -1.48
CA ALA A 230 8.70 -13.06 -1.09
C ALA A 230 9.27 -14.08 -0.10
N GLN A 231 10.55 -14.41 -0.22
CA GLN A 231 11.23 -15.34 0.68
C GLN A 231 11.36 -14.75 2.09
N GLU A 232 11.75 -13.49 2.22
CA GLU A 232 11.86 -12.80 3.51
C GLU A 232 10.50 -12.70 4.21
N ILE A 233 9.43 -12.29 3.50
CA ILE A 233 8.08 -12.22 4.08
C ILE A 233 7.63 -13.62 4.53
N ARG A 234 7.88 -14.66 3.75
CA ARG A 234 7.53 -16.04 4.14
C ARG A 234 8.30 -16.52 5.37
N ALA A 235 9.57 -16.14 5.52
CA ALA A 235 10.34 -16.42 6.73
C ALA A 235 9.74 -15.70 7.94
N MET A 236 9.42 -14.41 7.82
CA MET A 236 8.76 -13.64 8.88
C MET A 236 7.38 -14.22 9.26
N LEU A 237 6.61 -14.72 8.29
CA LEU A 237 5.34 -15.42 8.56
C LEU A 237 5.55 -16.70 9.36
N ALA A 238 6.57 -17.49 9.04
CA ALA A 238 6.92 -18.68 9.83
C ALA A 238 7.34 -18.31 11.26
N ASP A 239 8.15 -17.26 11.42
CA ASP A 239 8.56 -16.73 12.75
C ASP A 239 7.39 -16.16 13.55
N ALA A 240 6.35 -15.69 12.87
CA ALA A 240 5.11 -15.23 13.48
C ALA A 240 4.13 -16.37 13.81
N GLY A 241 4.43 -17.63 13.42
CA GLY A 241 3.63 -18.81 13.76
C GLY A 241 2.54 -19.17 12.73
N PHE A 242 2.64 -18.70 11.49
CA PHE A 242 1.78 -19.17 10.40
C PHE A 242 2.23 -20.56 9.92
N SER A 243 1.25 -21.45 9.66
CA SER A 243 1.50 -22.86 9.34
C SER A 243 2.01 -23.08 7.92
N GLY A 244 1.82 -22.12 7.02
CA GLY A 244 2.27 -22.17 5.65
C GLY A 244 1.98 -20.88 4.89
N SER A 245 2.76 -20.61 3.85
CA SER A 245 2.57 -19.44 3.00
C SER A 245 2.95 -19.73 1.56
N ARG A 246 2.28 -19.04 0.62
CA ARG A 246 2.57 -19.12 -0.81
C ARG A 246 2.43 -17.76 -1.47
N ARG A 247 3.23 -17.50 -2.50
CA ARG A 247 3.03 -16.37 -3.40
C ARG A 247 1.94 -16.71 -4.42
N VAL A 248 1.05 -15.76 -4.67
CA VAL A 248 0.05 -15.83 -5.75
C VAL A 248 0.51 -14.90 -6.86
N PRO A 249 0.64 -15.38 -8.12
CA PRO A 249 1.06 -14.53 -9.23
C PRO A 249 0.05 -13.43 -9.51
N THR A 250 0.54 -12.22 -9.76
CA THR A 250 -0.23 -11.06 -10.24
C THR A 250 0.20 -10.72 -11.66
N ARG A 251 -0.59 -9.93 -12.38
CA ARG A 251 -0.26 -9.51 -13.76
C ARG A 251 0.85 -8.46 -13.78
N GLN A 252 0.83 -7.57 -12.78
CA GLN A 252 1.81 -6.49 -12.63
C GLN A 252 2.44 -6.53 -11.22
N PRO A 253 3.39 -7.45 -10.99
CA PRO A 253 3.94 -7.72 -9.66
C PRO A 253 4.73 -6.55 -9.07
N LEU A 254 5.11 -5.55 -9.88
CA LEU A 254 5.67 -4.28 -9.40
C LEU A 254 4.64 -3.37 -8.73
N ILE A 255 3.37 -3.49 -9.12
CA ILE A 255 2.28 -2.73 -8.50
C ILE A 255 1.88 -3.40 -7.19
N ALA A 256 1.62 -4.71 -7.26
CA ALA A 256 1.37 -5.54 -6.09
C ALA A 256 1.69 -7.00 -6.40
N SER A 257 2.37 -7.67 -5.48
CA SER A 257 2.46 -9.12 -5.38
C SER A 257 1.58 -9.57 -4.21
N VAL A 258 1.02 -10.77 -4.32
CA VAL A 258 0.16 -11.33 -3.26
C VAL A 258 0.86 -12.50 -2.58
N ILE A 259 0.87 -12.48 -1.24
CA ILE A 259 1.27 -13.62 -0.41
C ILE A 259 0.08 -14.02 0.44
N VAL A 260 -0.24 -15.30 0.45
CA VAL A 260 -1.31 -15.88 1.27
C VAL A 260 -0.67 -16.80 2.29
N ALA A 261 -1.08 -16.64 3.56
CA ALA A 261 -0.64 -17.47 4.67
C ALA A 261 -1.85 -18.02 5.45
N HIS A 262 -1.63 -19.12 6.17
CA HIS A 262 -2.66 -19.76 6.99
C HIS A 262 -2.22 -19.81 8.45
N ALA A 263 -3.15 -19.43 9.33
CA ALA A 263 -2.96 -19.39 10.79
C ALA A 263 -2.90 -20.79 11.42
#